data_4f7ca1a8b893eca15bd14a7ac9728e08
#
_entry.id   4f7ca1a8b893eca15bd14a7ac9728e08
#
_cell.length_a   1.000
_cell.length_b   1.000
_cell.length_c   1.000
_cell.angle_alpha   90.00
_cell.angle_beta   90.00
_cell.angle_gamma   90.00
#
_symmetry.space_group_name_H-M   'P 1'
#
loop_
_entity.id
_entity.type
_entity.pdbx_description
1 polymer ?
#
loop_
_entity_poly.entity_id
_entity_poly.type
_entity_poly.pdbx_seq_one_letter_code
_entity_poly.pdbx_strand_id
1 'polypeptide(L)'
;MRYADLRDFIVQLEKLGELRRIRTEVSPNLEMTEICDRVLRAQGPALLFERTAGHTMPVLANLFGTPRRVALGMGEDSVEALREVGKLLAYLKEPEPPKGLKDAWDKLPVLRQVLNMAPRVVSSAPCQQVVWEGTQVDLSRIPVQTCWPGDAGPLITWGLTVTRGPSKTRQNLGIYRQQVIAPNKVIMRWLAHRGGALDFRDHGLARPGEPFPVAVALGADPATILGAVTPVPDTLSEYQFAGLLRGARTELVKCIGSDLQVPASAEMVLEGHIAPGETALEGPFGDHTGYYNEQDRFPVFTIERITMRRDPIYHSTYTGKPPDEPAILGVALNEVFVPLLVKQFPEIVDFYLPPEGCSYRMAVVSMRKQYPGHAKRVMFGIWSFLRQFMYTKFIVVTDEDVNVRDWKEVIWALTTRVDPSRDTLLVDNTPIDYLDFASPVSGLGSKMGVDATNKWPGETQREWGTPIAMDAAVRQRVDQLWDTLGL
;
A
#
# COMPACT_ATOMS: atom_id res chain seq x y z
N MET A 1 10.59 11.63 10.34
CA MET A 1 11.53 10.85 11.18
C MET A 1 12.63 10.23 10.30
N ARG A 2 13.91 10.21 10.74
CA ARG A 2 15.02 9.57 9.99
C ARG A 2 15.49 8.31 10.72
N TYR A 3 15.76 7.25 9.99
CA TYR A 3 16.24 5.95 10.51
C TYR A 3 17.17 5.29 9.48
N ALA A 4 18.07 4.43 9.96
CA ALA A 4 19.07 3.76 9.12
C ALA A 4 18.52 2.48 8.48
N ASP A 5 17.80 1.66 9.27
CA ASP A 5 17.22 0.38 8.86
C ASP A 5 15.96 0.05 9.71
N LEU A 6 15.44 -1.17 9.55
CA LEU A 6 14.28 -1.64 10.31
C LEU A 6 14.54 -1.64 11.83
N ARG A 7 15.74 -2.03 12.26
CA ARG A 7 16.08 -2.11 13.69
C ARG A 7 16.16 -0.75 14.34
N ASP A 8 16.74 0.24 13.66
CA ASP A 8 16.73 1.63 14.12
C ASP A 8 15.30 2.18 14.19
N PHE A 9 14.46 1.86 13.20
CA PHE A 9 13.05 2.24 13.22
C PHE A 9 12.30 1.62 14.42
N ILE A 10 12.51 0.34 14.72
CA ILE A 10 11.98 -0.35 15.91
C ILE A 10 12.36 0.40 17.19
N VAL A 11 13.64 0.74 17.35
CA VAL A 11 14.13 1.48 18.53
C VAL A 11 13.48 2.85 18.64
N GLN A 12 13.29 3.55 17.52
CA GLN A 12 12.63 4.85 17.53
C GLN A 12 11.14 4.74 17.86
N LEU A 13 10.42 3.76 17.31
CA LEU A 13 9.02 3.50 17.65
C LEU A 13 8.85 3.15 19.12
N GLU A 14 9.77 2.38 19.69
CA GLU A 14 9.75 2.03 21.12
C GLU A 14 9.89 3.28 22.01
N LYS A 15 10.79 4.20 21.65
CA LYS A 15 10.95 5.49 22.36
C LYS A 15 9.70 6.39 22.25
N LEU A 16 8.96 6.28 21.15
CA LEU A 16 7.71 7.03 20.95
C LEU A 16 6.49 6.36 21.60
N GLY A 17 6.65 5.18 22.20
CA GLY A 17 5.53 4.39 22.73
C GLY A 17 4.69 3.71 21.65
N GLU A 18 5.15 3.72 20.41
CA GLU A 18 4.47 3.15 19.23
C GLU A 18 4.84 1.67 18.98
N LEU A 19 5.67 1.06 19.83
CA LEU A 19 6.03 -0.36 19.76
C LEU A 19 6.03 -0.99 21.15
N ARG A 20 5.51 -2.22 21.23
CA ARG A 20 5.52 -3.05 22.44
C ARG A 20 6.22 -4.38 22.19
N ARG A 21 7.13 -4.77 23.10
CA ARG A 21 7.75 -6.09 23.12
C ARG A 21 6.87 -7.09 23.87
N ILE A 22 6.57 -8.20 23.25
CA ILE A 22 5.78 -9.30 23.82
C ILE A 22 6.75 -10.40 24.24
N ARG A 23 6.90 -10.61 25.55
CA ARG A 23 7.81 -11.61 26.15
C ARG A 23 7.14 -12.93 26.46
N THR A 24 5.82 -12.96 26.43
CA THR A 24 5.05 -14.21 26.53
C THR A 24 5.23 -14.98 25.23
N GLU A 25 5.36 -16.31 25.34
CA GLU A 25 5.41 -17.17 24.17
C GLU A 25 4.06 -17.17 23.45
N VAL A 26 4.10 -16.93 22.12
CA VAL A 26 2.91 -16.82 21.25
C VAL A 26 3.14 -17.67 20.01
N SER A 27 2.12 -18.41 19.59
CA SER A 27 2.15 -19.23 18.40
C SER A 27 2.02 -18.37 17.11
N PRO A 28 2.85 -18.63 16.07
CA PRO A 28 2.64 -18.03 14.74
C PRO A 28 1.41 -18.62 14.04
N ASN A 29 0.86 -19.71 14.54
CA ASN A 29 -0.36 -20.32 14.04
C ASN A 29 -1.57 -19.70 14.77
N LEU A 30 -2.30 -18.83 14.11
CA LEU A 30 -3.54 -18.15 14.52
C LEU A 30 -3.39 -17.11 15.65
N GLU A 31 -2.65 -17.41 16.74
CA GLU A 31 -2.61 -16.55 17.93
C GLU A 31 -2.04 -15.16 17.64
N MET A 32 -0.92 -15.09 16.90
CA MET A 32 -0.34 -13.79 16.54
C MET A 32 -1.32 -12.93 15.72
N THR A 33 -2.07 -13.55 14.81
CA THR A 33 -3.06 -12.86 14.00
C THR A 33 -4.18 -12.28 14.86
N GLU A 34 -4.74 -13.08 15.78
CA GLU A 34 -5.80 -12.62 16.69
C GLU A 34 -5.33 -11.47 17.60
N ILE A 35 -4.09 -11.54 18.10
CA ILE A 35 -3.51 -10.46 18.90
C ILE A 35 -3.34 -9.20 18.04
N CYS A 36 -2.79 -9.34 16.83
CA CYS A 36 -2.57 -8.22 15.91
C CYS A 36 -3.88 -7.56 15.49
N ASP A 37 -4.93 -8.33 15.19
CA ASP A 37 -6.26 -7.81 14.81
C ASP A 37 -6.87 -6.99 15.95
N ARG A 38 -6.85 -7.49 17.19
CA ARG A 38 -7.35 -6.74 18.36
C ARG A 38 -6.57 -5.45 18.60
N VAL A 39 -5.24 -5.51 18.51
CA VAL A 39 -4.37 -4.35 18.72
C VAL A 39 -4.58 -3.31 17.61
N LEU A 40 -4.67 -3.74 16.35
CA LEU A 40 -4.90 -2.85 15.22
C LEU A 40 -6.27 -2.14 15.33
N ARG A 41 -7.34 -2.87 15.67
CA ARG A 41 -8.68 -2.30 15.86
C ARG A 41 -8.74 -1.31 17.04
N ALA A 42 -7.89 -1.51 18.04
CA ALA A 42 -7.72 -0.57 19.16
C ALA A 42 -6.74 0.58 18.83
N GLN A 43 -6.26 0.71 17.58
CA GLN A 43 -5.22 1.66 17.15
C GLN A 43 -3.94 1.56 18.01
N GLY A 44 -3.63 0.36 18.47
CA GLY A 44 -2.52 0.09 19.36
C GLY A 44 -1.15 0.03 18.64
N PRO A 45 -0.08 -0.24 19.41
CA PRO A 45 1.30 -0.18 18.93
C PRO A 45 1.67 -1.31 17.95
N ALA A 46 2.81 -1.16 17.26
CA ALA A 46 3.51 -2.26 16.62
C ALA A 46 3.94 -3.31 17.67
N LEU A 47 4.02 -4.57 17.29
CA LEU A 47 4.29 -5.68 18.20
C LEU A 47 5.58 -6.41 17.78
N LEU A 48 6.51 -6.56 18.71
CA LEU A 48 7.68 -7.42 18.55
C LEU A 48 7.53 -8.64 19.50
N PHE A 49 7.14 -9.77 18.94
CA PHE A 49 7.05 -11.04 19.65
C PHE A 49 8.46 -11.62 19.81
N GLU A 50 9.04 -11.50 21.01
CA GLU A 50 10.41 -11.97 21.31
C GLU A 50 10.49 -13.48 21.48
N ARG A 51 9.38 -14.16 21.82
CA ARG A 51 9.28 -15.60 22.03
C ARG A 51 8.17 -16.16 21.15
N THR A 52 8.59 -16.80 20.07
CA THR A 52 7.71 -17.45 19.12
C THR A 52 7.69 -18.96 19.36
N ALA A 53 6.51 -19.54 19.60
CA ALA A 53 6.38 -20.97 19.88
C ALA A 53 7.00 -21.82 18.76
N GLY A 54 7.90 -22.72 19.14
CA GLY A 54 8.61 -23.59 18.21
C GLY A 54 9.75 -22.94 17.41
N HIS A 55 10.07 -21.66 17.63
CA HIS A 55 11.10 -20.93 16.89
C HIS A 55 11.97 -20.08 17.81
N THR A 56 13.19 -19.79 17.37
CA THR A 56 14.12 -18.88 18.06
C THR A 56 14.07 -17.45 17.49
N MET A 57 13.48 -17.28 16.32
CA MET A 57 13.42 -16.01 15.60
C MET A 57 12.23 -15.18 16.10
N PRO A 58 12.44 -13.90 16.50
CA PRO A 58 11.36 -13.00 16.86
C PRO A 58 10.54 -12.58 15.63
N VAL A 59 9.26 -12.23 15.85
CA VAL A 59 8.34 -11.75 14.83
C VAL A 59 7.95 -10.30 15.09
N LEU A 60 8.14 -9.45 14.09
CA LEU A 60 7.61 -8.09 14.07
C LEU A 60 6.31 -8.07 13.29
N ALA A 61 5.24 -7.56 13.88
CA ALA A 61 3.94 -7.46 13.25
C ALA A 61 3.23 -6.15 13.62
N ASN A 62 2.14 -5.84 12.92
CA ASN A 62 1.38 -4.60 13.09
C ASN A 62 2.26 -3.33 12.97
N LEU A 63 3.33 -3.40 12.17
CA LEU A 63 4.29 -2.31 12.02
C LEU A 63 3.63 -1.05 11.47
N PHE A 64 2.79 -1.21 10.46
CA PHE A 64 2.06 -0.13 9.78
C PHE A 64 0.58 -0.08 10.17
N GLY A 65 0.23 -0.59 11.34
CA GLY A 65 -1.15 -0.67 11.82
C GLY A 65 -1.78 0.67 12.26
N THR A 66 -1.09 1.81 12.09
CA THR A 66 -1.70 3.15 12.21
C THR A 66 -1.17 4.06 11.09
N PRO A 67 -2.00 5.01 10.57
CA PRO A 67 -1.55 5.96 9.54
C PRO A 67 -0.32 6.76 9.98
N ARG A 68 -0.20 7.06 11.27
CA ARG A 68 0.97 7.74 11.85
C ARG A 68 2.26 6.93 11.65
N ARG A 69 2.25 5.62 11.93
CA ARG A 69 3.45 4.77 11.73
C ARG A 69 3.81 4.62 10.26
N VAL A 70 2.82 4.64 9.36
CA VAL A 70 3.08 4.70 7.90
C VAL A 70 3.79 6.00 7.54
N ALA A 71 3.29 7.15 8.01
CA ALA A 71 3.93 8.45 7.78
C ALA A 71 5.38 8.48 8.32
N LEU A 72 5.59 8.02 9.56
CA LEU A 72 6.94 7.89 10.15
C LEU A 72 7.85 7.00 9.30
N GLY A 73 7.32 5.89 8.78
CA GLY A 73 8.02 4.98 7.86
C GLY A 73 8.36 5.62 6.51
N MET A 74 7.58 6.57 6.05
CA MET A 74 7.84 7.37 4.85
C MET A 74 8.76 8.59 5.12
N GLY A 75 9.23 8.75 6.35
CA GLY A 75 10.13 9.85 6.73
C GLY A 75 9.43 11.12 7.21
N GLU A 76 8.09 11.12 7.24
CA GLU A 76 7.26 12.25 7.63
C GLU A 76 6.81 12.16 9.09
N ASP A 77 6.52 13.31 9.71
CA ASP A 77 6.14 13.37 11.12
C ASP A 77 4.62 13.28 11.34
N SER A 78 3.83 13.52 10.30
CA SER A 78 2.36 13.40 10.31
C SER A 78 1.80 12.84 9.01
N VAL A 79 0.56 12.38 9.06
CA VAL A 79 -0.16 11.86 7.89
C VAL A 79 -0.41 12.94 6.85
N GLU A 80 -0.71 14.16 7.30
CA GLU A 80 -0.95 15.32 6.44
C GLU A 80 0.31 15.70 5.65
N ALA A 81 1.50 15.53 6.24
CA ALA A 81 2.78 15.78 5.58
C ALA A 81 3.03 14.87 4.37
N LEU A 82 2.35 13.72 4.28
CA LEU A 82 2.40 12.85 3.10
C LEU A 82 1.89 13.53 1.82
N ARG A 83 1.09 14.59 1.94
CA ARG A 83 0.69 15.41 0.78
C ARG A 83 1.89 16.11 0.12
N GLU A 84 2.92 16.45 0.87
CA GLU A 84 4.16 17.02 0.29
C GLU A 84 4.91 15.97 -0.55
N VAL A 85 4.93 14.69 -0.09
CA VAL A 85 5.43 13.58 -0.90
C VAL A 85 4.64 13.45 -2.21
N GLY A 86 3.31 13.56 -2.12
CA GLY A 86 2.42 13.54 -3.28
C GLY A 86 2.66 14.69 -4.25
N LYS A 87 2.85 15.92 -3.76
CA LYS A 87 3.20 17.09 -4.57
C LYS A 87 4.54 16.88 -5.29
N LEU A 88 5.53 16.31 -4.60
CA LEU A 88 6.81 15.98 -5.18
C LEU A 88 6.69 14.94 -6.31
N LEU A 89 5.90 13.88 -6.10
CA LEU A 89 5.63 12.88 -7.14
C LEU A 89 4.89 13.48 -8.34
N ALA A 90 3.90 14.35 -8.11
CA ALA A 90 3.19 15.06 -9.15
C ALA A 90 4.13 15.97 -9.98
N TYR A 91 5.08 16.63 -9.32
CA TYR A 91 6.12 17.41 -9.98
C TYR A 91 7.08 16.52 -10.80
N LEU A 92 7.54 15.40 -10.25
CA LEU A 92 8.45 14.48 -10.95
C LEU A 92 7.81 13.80 -12.16
N LYS A 93 6.49 13.58 -12.11
CA LYS A 93 5.72 13.02 -13.23
C LYS A 93 5.66 14.00 -14.41
N GLU A 94 5.46 15.29 -14.14
CA GLU A 94 5.35 16.36 -15.11
C GLU A 94 6.13 17.59 -14.61
N PRO A 95 7.46 17.62 -14.81
CA PRO A 95 8.30 18.71 -14.32
C PRO A 95 7.95 20.02 -15.03
N GLU A 96 7.68 21.07 -14.25
CA GLU A 96 7.50 22.41 -14.77
C GLU A 96 8.83 23.18 -14.70
N PRO A 97 9.27 23.83 -15.79
CA PRO A 97 10.45 24.67 -15.75
C PRO A 97 10.29 25.81 -14.73
N PRO A 98 11.35 26.20 -14.01
CA PRO A 98 11.25 27.28 -13.04
C PRO A 98 10.86 28.60 -13.72
N LYS A 99 9.87 29.29 -13.13
CA LYS A 99 9.32 30.58 -13.65
C LYS A 99 10.19 31.79 -13.31
N GLY A 100 11.40 31.60 -12.76
CA GLY A 100 12.34 32.65 -12.39
C GLY A 100 13.34 32.20 -11.30
N LEU A 101 14.27 33.10 -10.93
CA LEU A 101 15.31 32.80 -9.95
C LEU A 101 14.76 32.44 -8.57
N LYS A 102 13.70 33.07 -8.12
CA LYS A 102 13.05 32.76 -6.84
C LYS A 102 12.46 31.35 -6.84
N ASP A 103 11.72 31.00 -7.89
CA ASP A 103 11.14 29.66 -8.05
C ASP A 103 12.22 28.57 -8.17
N ALA A 104 13.37 28.88 -8.81
CA ALA A 104 14.53 27.99 -8.86
C ALA A 104 15.15 27.76 -7.47
N TRP A 105 15.21 28.79 -6.63
CA TRP A 105 15.66 28.67 -5.24
C TRP A 105 14.69 27.85 -4.38
N ASP A 106 13.41 28.08 -4.52
CA ASP A 106 12.35 27.35 -3.80
C ASP A 106 12.33 25.85 -4.17
N LYS A 107 12.76 25.51 -5.39
CA LYS A 107 12.93 24.13 -5.87
C LYS A 107 14.25 23.45 -5.47
N LEU A 108 15.19 24.17 -4.88
CA LEU A 108 16.49 23.62 -4.50
C LEU A 108 16.42 22.44 -3.50
N PRO A 109 15.53 22.44 -2.47
CA PRO A 109 15.34 21.30 -1.59
C PRO A 109 14.86 20.05 -2.34
N VAL A 110 13.96 20.21 -3.30
CA VAL A 110 13.45 19.14 -4.17
C VAL A 110 14.60 18.53 -4.99
N LEU A 111 15.45 19.37 -5.60
CA LEU A 111 16.61 18.90 -6.35
C LEU A 111 17.60 18.13 -5.48
N ARG A 112 17.80 18.54 -4.21
CA ARG A 112 18.63 17.79 -3.24
C ARG A 112 18.05 16.41 -2.91
N GLN A 113 16.73 16.30 -2.79
CA GLN A 113 16.07 15.01 -2.58
C GLN A 113 16.25 14.07 -3.78
N VAL A 114 16.16 14.61 -5.01
CA VAL A 114 16.42 13.87 -6.24
C VAL A 114 17.81 13.26 -6.29
N LEU A 115 18.84 13.91 -5.71
CA LEU A 115 20.19 13.35 -5.64
C LEU A 115 20.29 12.06 -4.81
N ASN A 116 19.35 11.82 -3.92
CA ASN A 116 19.27 10.60 -3.10
C ASN A 116 18.51 9.46 -3.79
N MET A 117 17.92 9.69 -4.94
CA MET A 117 17.12 8.68 -5.65
C MET A 117 17.97 7.53 -6.21
N ALA A 118 19.16 7.82 -6.76
CA ALA A 118 20.00 6.78 -7.34
C ALA A 118 20.48 5.79 -6.27
N PRO A 119 20.12 4.49 -6.32
CA PRO A 119 20.58 3.51 -5.36
C PRO A 119 22.12 3.35 -5.44
N ARG A 120 22.72 2.87 -4.36
CA ARG A 120 24.15 2.57 -4.27
C ARG A 120 24.36 1.09 -4.04
N VAL A 121 25.16 0.43 -4.90
CA VAL A 121 25.54 -0.97 -4.71
C VAL A 121 26.73 -1.03 -3.77
N VAL A 122 26.64 -1.87 -2.73
CA VAL A 122 27.70 -2.14 -1.76
C VAL A 122 28.26 -3.54 -1.96
N SER A 123 29.52 -3.76 -1.56
CA SER A 123 30.20 -5.04 -1.73
C SER A 123 29.90 -6.07 -0.63
N SER A 124 29.38 -5.63 0.52
CA SER A 124 29.00 -6.46 1.65
C SER A 124 27.80 -5.86 2.38
N ALA A 125 26.97 -6.71 2.99
CA ALA A 125 25.76 -6.26 3.65
C ALA A 125 25.42 -7.12 4.88
N PRO A 126 24.74 -6.54 5.90
CA PRO A 126 24.28 -7.29 7.06
C PRO A 126 23.39 -8.49 6.71
N CYS A 127 22.56 -8.39 5.67
CA CYS A 127 21.68 -9.48 5.22
C CYS A 127 22.42 -10.70 4.64
N GLN A 128 23.76 -10.68 4.53
CA GLN A 128 24.57 -11.78 4.05
C GLN A 128 25.56 -12.33 5.11
N GLN A 129 25.33 -12.04 6.39
CA GLN A 129 26.20 -12.51 7.48
C GLN A 129 26.09 -14.01 7.75
N VAL A 130 24.93 -14.61 7.52
CA VAL A 130 24.66 -16.04 7.64
C VAL A 130 24.10 -16.53 6.31
N VAL A 131 24.56 -17.69 5.86
CA VAL A 131 24.15 -18.28 4.57
C VAL A 131 23.71 -19.72 4.81
N TRP A 132 22.49 -20.05 4.39
CA TRP A 132 21.98 -21.42 4.30
C TRP A 132 21.91 -21.81 2.83
N GLU A 133 22.49 -22.95 2.49
CA GLU A 133 22.51 -23.49 1.11
C GLU A 133 22.14 -24.97 1.07
N GLY A 134 21.58 -25.40 -0.05
CA GLY A 134 21.24 -26.79 -0.29
C GLY A 134 20.30 -27.35 0.78
N THR A 135 20.69 -28.40 1.48
CA THR A 135 19.89 -29.05 2.54
C THR A 135 19.70 -28.23 3.80
N GLN A 136 20.42 -27.13 3.97
CA GLN A 136 20.24 -26.20 5.09
C GLN A 136 19.04 -25.26 4.87
N VAL A 137 18.58 -25.11 3.64
CA VAL A 137 17.41 -24.27 3.31
C VAL A 137 16.16 -24.97 3.83
N ASP A 138 15.58 -24.38 4.88
CA ASP A 138 14.40 -24.92 5.53
C ASP A 138 13.50 -23.79 6.08
N LEU A 139 12.41 -23.51 5.36
CA LEU A 139 11.43 -22.49 5.71
C LEU A 139 10.68 -22.81 7.02
N SER A 140 10.65 -24.08 7.48
CA SER A 140 10.04 -24.44 8.75
C SER A 140 10.76 -23.83 9.95
N ARG A 141 12.02 -23.38 9.77
CA ARG A 141 12.80 -22.68 10.80
C ARG A 141 12.46 -21.19 10.93
N ILE A 142 11.69 -20.64 9.98
CA ILE A 142 11.21 -19.26 9.97
C ILE A 142 9.78 -19.27 10.50
N PRO A 143 9.41 -18.40 11.45
CA PRO A 143 8.07 -18.37 12.04
C PRO A 143 7.03 -17.75 11.10
N VAL A 144 6.86 -18.34 9.92
CA VAL A 144 5.86 -17.92 8.94
C VAL A 144 4.47 -18.18 9.49
N GLN A 145 3.61 -17.16 9.51
CA GLN A 145 2.29 -17.25 10.11
C GLN A 145 1.31 -18.04 9.23
N THR A 146 0.44 -18.81 9.89
CA THR A 146 -0.87 -19.21 9.39
C THR A 146 -1.89 -18.30 10.03
N CYS A 147 -2.55 -17.43 9.24
CA CYS A 147 -3.32 -16.32 9.80
C CYS A 147 -4.75 -16.74 10.20
N TRP A 148 -5.42 -17.55 9.39
CA TRP A 148 -6.82 -17.89 9.59
C TRP A 148 -7.05 -19.41 9.60
N PRO A 149 -8.09 -19.89 10.30
CA PRO A 149 -8.35 -21.34 10.39
C PRO A 149 -8.55 -22.05 9.05
N GLY A 150 -9.03 -21.35 8.04
CA GLY A 150 -9.24 -21.89 6.68
C GLY A 150 -8.09 -21.65 5.71
N ASP A 151 -6.97 -21.07 6.16
CA ASP A 151 -5.79 -20.88 5.33
C ASP A 151 -5.15 -22.22 4.94
N ALA A 152 -4.70 -22.31 3.69
CA ALA A 152 -4.07 -23.51 3.14
C ALA A 152 -2.73 -23.85 3.81
N GLY A 153 -2.13 -22.93 4.54
CA GLY A 153 -0.87 -23.12 5.25
C GLY A 153 -0.15 -21.79 5.57
N PRO A 154 1.14 -21.86 5.96
CA PRO A 154 1.91 -20.67 6.29
C PRO A 154 2.07 -19.74 5.06
N LEU A 155 1.95 -18.43 5.30
CA LEU A 155 1.97 -17.41 4.24
C LEU A 155 3.01 -16.33 4.55
N ILE A 156 4.00 -16.17 3.68
CA ILE A 156 4.90 -15.01 3.69
C ILE A 156 4.15 -13.81 3.10
N THR A 157 3.98 -12.76 3.89
CA THR A 157 3.11 -11.60 3.55
C THR A 157 3.90 -10.38 3.10
N TRP A 158 5.02 -10.04 3.76
CA TRP A 158 5.88 -8.89 3.43
C TRP A 158 7.08 -9.25 2.55
N GLY A 159 6.94 -10.22 1.65
CA GLY A 159 8.00 -10.61 0.71
C GLY A 159 8.24 -9.56 -0.36
N LEU A 160 9.33 -8.79 -0.24
CA LEU A 160 9.80 -7.86 -1.25
C LEU A 160 10.46 -8.65 -2.39
N THR A 161 9.69 -8.95 -3.40
CA THR A 161 10.15 -9.76 -4.55
C THR A 161 10.85 -8.87 -5.57
N VAL A 162 12.08 -9.25 -5.89
CA VAL A 162 12.95 -8.59 -6.86
C VAL A 162 13.02 -9.45 -8.11
N THR A 163 12.72 -8.85 -9.26
CA THR A 163 12.78 -9.48 -10.58
C THR A 163 13.40 -8.54 -11.60
N ARG A 164 13.84 -9.07 -12.73
CA ARG A 164 14.31 -8.28 -13.87
C ARG A 164 13.98 -8.99 -15.17
N GLY A 165 13.20 -8.34 -16.03
CA GLY A 165 12.93 -8.82 -17.37
C GLY A 165 14.19 -8.85 -18.25
N PRO A 166 14.25 -9.71 -19.27
CA PRO A 166 15.46 -9.99 -20.05
C PRO A 166 16.01 -8.77 -20.81
N SER A 167 15.14 -7.84 -21.19
CA SER A 167 15.50 -6.60 -21.91
C SER A 167 15.56 -5.37 -21.02
N LYS A 168 15.37 -5.53 -19.71
CA LYS A 168 15.32 -4.41 -18.74
C LYS A 168 16.64 -4.24 -18.02
N THR A 169 17.10 -3.01 -17.89
CA THR A 169 18.23 -2.64 -17.01
C THR A 169 17.75 -2.44 -15.56
N ARG A 170 16.50 -2.00 -15.39
CA ARG A 170 15.89 -1.75 -14.10
C ARG A 170 15.25 -3.01 -13.54
N GLN A 171 15.46 -3.27 -12.26
CA GLN A 171 14.75 -4.30 -11.52
C GLN A 171 13.37 -3.80 -11.08
N ASN A 172 12.41 -4.70 -11.00
CA ASN A 172 11.13 -4.51 -10.36
C ASN A 172 11.24 -4.92 -8.88
N LEU A 173 10.63 -4.15 -8.00
CA LEU A 173 10.43 -4.47 -6.60
C LEU A 173 8.94 -4.44 -6.30
N GLY A 174 8.40 -5.53 -5.80
CA GLY A 174 6.97 -5.61 -5.48
C GLY A 174 6.70 -6.53 -4.31
N ILE A 175 5.58 -6.32 -3.62
CA ILE A 175 5.14 -7.23 -2.56
C ILE A 175 4.13 -8.19 -3.15
N TYR A 176 4.44 -9.49 -2.98
CA TYR A 176 3.58 -10.59 -3.41
C TYR A 176 3.54 -11.64 -2.30
N ARG A 177 2.35 -12.12 -1.96
CA ARG A 177 2.21 -13.17 -0.97
C ARG A 177 2.73 -14.49 -1.50
N GLN A 178 3.28 -15.31 -0.61
CA GLN A 178 3.95 -16.56 -0.97
C GLN A 178 3.50 -17.67 -0.01
N GLN A 179 2.79 -18.67 -0.53
CA GLN A 179 2.38 -19.84 0.24
C GLN A 179 3.55 -20.81 0.38
N VAL A 180 3.92 -21.16 1.59
CA VAL A 180 4.94 -22.20 1.86
C VAL A 180 4.32 -23.57 1.58
N ILE A 181 4.98 -24.37 0.73
CA ILE A 181 4.51 -25.71 0.33
C ILE A 181 5.54 -26.82 0.59
N ALA A 182 6.80 -26.44 0.82
CA ALA A 182 7.89 -27.38 1.13
C ALA A 182 9.02 -26.64 1.86
N PRO A 183 10.01 -27.32 2.43
CA PRO A 183 11.13 -26.67 3.11
C PRO A 183 11.84 -25.60 2.30
N ASN A 184 11.86 -25.73 0.97
CA ASN A 184 12.52 -24.80 0.07
C ASN A 184 11.65 -24.35 -1.11
N LYS A 185 10.31 -24.46 -1.02
CA LYS A 185 9.41 -24.07 -2.10
C LYS A 185 8.24 -23.25 -1.58
N VAL A 186 7.93 -22.19 -2.31
CA VAL A 186 6.74 -21.37 -2.12
C VAL A 186 5.99 -21.14 -3.43
N ILE A 187 4.68 -20.95 -3.36
CA ILE A 187 3.88 -20.54 -4.50
C ILE A 187 3.89 -19.01 -4.53
N MET A 188 4.31 -18.41 -5.64
CA MET A 188 4.37 -16.98 -5.84
C MET A 188 3.07 -16.49 -6.49
N ARG A 189 2.21 -15.80 -5.74
CA ARG A 189 0.96 -15.28 -6.28
C ARG A 189 1.20 -14.04 -7.16
N TRP A 190 1.36 -14.28 -8.43
CA TRP A 190 1.53 -13.25 -9.44
C TRP A 190 0.29 -13.06 -10.30
N LEU A 191 -0.38 -11.94 -10.13
CA LEU A 191 -1.42 -11.51 -11.07
C LEU A 191 -0.80 -11.04 -12.38
N ALA A 192 -1.39 -11.41 -13.50
CA ALA A 192 -0.82 -11.27 -14.85
C ALA A 192 -0.35 -9.85 -15.23
N HIS A 193 -0.96 -8.82 -14.63
CA HIS A 193 -0.64 -7.40 -14.90
C HIS A 193 0.42 -6.81 -13.97
N ARG A 194 0.93 -7.56 -12.98
CA ARG A 194 1.95 -7.09 -12.02
C ARG A 194 3.35 -7.19 -12.60
N GLY A 195 4.25 -6.29 -12.15
CA GLY A 195 5.61 -6.17 -12.68
C GLY A 195 6.41 -7.47 -12.69
N GLY A 196 6.40 -8.24 -11.59
CA GLY A 196 7.07 -9.54 -11.50
C GLY A 196 6.50 -10.57 -12.49
N ALA A 197 5.17 -10.63 -12.66
CA ALA A 197 4.53 -11.52 -13.63
C ALA A 197 4.88 -11.15 -15.07
N LEU A 198 4.96 -9.85 -15.37
CA LEU A 198 5.37 -9.35 -16.69
C LEU A 198 6.84 -9.72 -16.99
N ASP A 199 7.74 -9.53 -16.02
CA ASP A 199 9.16 -9.92 -16.17
C ASP A 199 9.31 -11.43 -16.40
N PHE A 200 8.55 -12.25 -15.67
CA PHE A 200 8.54 -13.71 -15.82
C PHE A 200 8.02 -14.14 -17.19
N ARG A 201 6.91 -13.56 -17.66
CA ARG A 201 6.36 -13.81 -18.99
C ARG A 201 7.37 -13.45 -20.10
N ASP A 202 7.98 -12.25 -20.01
CA ASP A 202 8.91 -11.75 -21.00
C ASP A 202 10.20 -12.60 -21.03
N HIS A 203 10.63 -13.12 -19.85
CA HIS A 203 11.73 -14.08 -19.77
C HIS A 203 11.39 -15.39 -20.47
N GLY A 204 10.22 -15.97 -20.23
CA GLY A 204 9.78 -17.21 -20.87
C GLY A 204 9.69 -17.11 -22.39
N LEU A 205 9.36 -15.92 -22.93
CA LEU A 205 9.34 -15.65 -24.36
C LEU A 205 10.76 -15.48 -24.93
N ALA A 206 11.66 -14.79 -24.23
CA ALA A 206 13.01 -14.49 -24.70
C ALA A 206 13.99 -15.65 -24.48
N ARG A 207 13.76 -16.47 -23.45
CA ARG A 207 14.65 -17.57 -23.01
C ARG A 207 13.85 -18.84 -22.68
N PRO A 208 13.21 -19.46 -23.69
CA PRO A 208 12.36 -20.62 -23.44
C PRO A 208 13.19 -21.77 -22.81
N GLY A 209 12.67 -22.35 -21.74
CA GLY A 209 13.30 -23.46 -21.02
C GLY A 209 14.35 -23.06 -19.98
N GLU A 210 14.73 -21.77 -19.86
CA GLU A 210 15.64 -21.32 -18.82
C GLU A 210 14.89 -20.96 -17.53
N PRO A 211 15.41 -21.33 -16.35
CA PRO A 211 14.85 -20.91 -15.07
C PRO A 211 14.89 -19.37 -14.92
N PHE A 212 13.84 -18.80 -14.33
CA PHE A 212 13.74 -17.36 -14.08
C PHE A 212 14.27 -17.00 -12.70
N PRO A 213 15.35 -16.22 -12.57
CA PRO A 213 15.91 -15.83 -11.28
C PRO A 213 14.96 -14.92 -10.50
N VAL A 214 14.78 -15.21 -9.21
CA VAL A 214 13.98 -14.42 -8.28
C VAL A 214 14.73 -14.29 -6.96
N ALA A 215 14.63 -13.12 -6.33
CA ALA A 215 15.04 -12.91 -4.94
C ALA A 215 13.90 -12.29 -4.15
N VAL A 216 13.78 -12.66 -2.87
CA VAL A 216 12.77 -12.10 -1.96
C VAL A 216 13.45 -11.59 -0.71
N ALA A 217 13.38 -10.28 -0.48
CA ALA A 217 13.89 -9.67 0.74
C ALA A 217 12.79 -9.55 1.79
N LEU A 218 13.11 -9.90 3.03
CA LEU A 218 12.23 -9.83 4.19
C LEU A 218 12.82 -8.88 5.22
N GLY A 219 12.01 -8.01 5.81
CA GLY A 219 12.44 -7.08 6.84
C GLY A 219 13.42 -6.01 6.34
N ALA A 220 13.20 -5.45 5.16
CA ALA A 220 13.91 -4.26 4.70
C ALA A 220 13.52 -3.01 5.52
N ASP A 221 14.19 -1.90 5.29
CA ASP A 221 13.80 -0.64 5.94
C ASP A 221 12.41 -0.16 5.50
N PRO A 222 11.68 0.58 6.36
CA PRO A 222 10.29 0.98 6.09
C PRO A 222 10.11 1.75 4.79
N ALA A 223 11.03 2.66 4.41
CA ALA A 223 10.90 3.41 3.15
C ALA A 223 10.98 2.49 1.92
N THR A 224 11.80 1.43 1.99
CA THR A 224 11.88 0.43 0.92
C THR A 224 10.62 -0.43 0.86
N ILE A 225 10.06 -0.83 2.00
CA ILE A 225 8.79 -1.58 2.07
C ILE A 225 7.65 -0.73 1.53
N LEU A 226 7.50 0.49 2.02
CA LEU A 226 6.43 1.41 1.60
C LEU A 226 6.60 1.86 0.15
N GLY A 227 7.83 2.01 -0.33
CA GLY A 227 8.13 2.28 -1.73
C GLY A 227 7.67 1.16 -2.67
N ALA A 228 7.74 -0.09 -2.23
CA ALA A 228 7.30 -1.25 -3.01
C ALA A 228 5.77 -1.38 -3.11
N VAL A 229 4.99 -0.76 -2.21
CA VAL A 229 3.52 -0.77 -2.25
C VAL A 229 2.91 0.52 -2.82
N THR A 230 3.69 1.60 -2.88
CA THR A 230 3.22 2.88 -3.41
C THR A 230 3.27 2.84 -4.95
N PRO A 231 2.16 3.09 -5.65
CA PRO A 231 2.17 3.23 -7.09
C PRO A 231 3.00 4.45 -7.50
N VAL A 232 4.20 4.22 -7.97
CA VAL A 232 5.08 5.26 -8.51
C VAL A 232 4.94 5.36 -10.04
N PRO A 233 5.23 6.52 -10.64
CA PRO A 233 5.29 6.64 -12.10
C PRO A 233 6.26 5.62 -12.71
N ASP A 234 5.95 5.09 -13.90
CA ASP A 234 6.77 4.09 -14.59
C ASP A 234 8.21 4.55 -14.86
N THR A 235 8.48 5.86 -14.82
CA THR A 235 9.82 6.45 -14.97
C THR A 235 10.66 6.35 -13.70
N LEU A 236 10.06 6.02 -12.55
CA LEU A 236 10.70 5.96 -11.25
C LEU A 236 10.74 4.51 -10.75
N SER A 237 11.89 4.04 -10.24
CA SER A 237 11.93 2.74 -9.57
C SER A 237 11.54 2.86 -8.11
N GLU A 238 11.04 1.76 -7.53
CA GLU A 238 10.71 1.65 -6.11
C GLU A 238 11.92 1.97 -5.22
N TYR A 239 13.13 1.54 -5.62
CA TYR A 239 14.37 1.88 -4.91
C TYR A 239 14.72 3.37 -4.96
N GLN A 240 14.45 4.02 -6.11
CA GLN A 240 14.63 5.46 -6.24
C GLN A 240 13.64 6.22 -5.36
N PHE A 241 12.40 5.76 -5.31
CA PHE A 241 11.38 6.34 -4.46
C PHE A 241 11.70 6.13 -2.97
N ALA A 242 12.15 4.94 -2.58
CA ALA A 242 12.61 4.68 -1.22
C ALA A 242 13.77 5.62 -0.80
N GLY A 243 14.72 5.88 -1.70
CA GLY A 243 15.80 6.84 -1.47
C GLY A 243 15.31 8.28 -1.30
N LEU A 244 14.27 8.66 -2.07
CA LEU A 244 13.60 9.94 -1.93
C LEU A 244 12.94 10.09 -0.55
N LEU A 245 12.14 9.10 -0.14
CA LEU A 245 11.43 9.08 1.15
C LEU A 245 12.39 9.16 2.33
N ARG A 246 13.43 8.34 2.31
CA ARG A 246 14.41 8.29 3.39
C ARG A 246 15.35 9.51 3.43
N GLY A 247 15.47 10.26 2.33
CA GLY A 247 16.44 11.35 2.20
C GLY A 247 17.91 10.86 2.16
N ALA A 248 18.11 9.56 1.82
CA ALA A 248 19.43 8.93 1.69
C ALA A 248 19.33 7.81 0.63
N ARG A 249 20.44 7.58 -0.10
CA ARG A 249 20.48 6.56 -1.16
C ARG A 249 20.15 5.17 -0.60
N THR A 250 19.30 4.43 -1.31
CA THR A 250 19.04 3.02 -0.99
C THR A 250 20.30 2.20 -1.29
N GLU A 251 20.81 1.49 -0.27
CA GLU A 251 21.93 0.57 -0.44
C GLU A 251 21.42 -0.79 -0.89
N LEU A 252 22.01 -1.28 -1.97
CA LEU A 252 21.73 -2.59 -2.53
C LEU A 252 22.98 -3.45 -2.47
N VAL A 253 22.79 -4.75 -2.27
CA VAL A 253 23.87 -5.74 -2.38
C VAL A 253 23.49 -6.76 -3.46
N LYS A 254 24.47 -7.22 -4.21
CA LYS A 254 24.27 -8.30 -5.21
C LYS A 254 23.95 -9.59 -4.49
N CYS A 255 22.95 -10.33 -4.99
CA CYS A 255 22.66 -11.70 -4.57
C CYS A 255 23.86 -12.60 -4.79
N ILE A 256 24.01 -13.64 -3.96
CA ILE A 256 25.11 -14.60 -4.11
C ILE A 256 24.88 -15.50 -5.33
N GLY A 257 23.63 -15.92 -5.55
CA GLY A 257 23.25 -16.87 -6.59
C GLY A 257 22.84 -16.25 -7.94
N SER A 258 22.69 -14.92 -8.03
CA SER A 258 22.23 -14.27 -9.25
C SER A 258 22.75 -12.84 -9.38
N ASP A 259 22.44 -12.19 -10.53
CA ASP A 259 22.77 -10.79 -10.77
C ASP A 259 21.72 -9.81 -10.22
N LEU A 260 20.74 -10.30 -9.48
CA LEU A 260 19.76 -9.45 -8.81
C LEU A 260 20.40 -8.72 -7.63
N GLN A 261 19.89 -7.53 -7.35
CA GLN A 261 20.35 -6.67 -6.25
C GLN A 261 19.19 -6.46 -5.30
N VAL A 262 19.43 -6.71 -4.02
CA VAL A 262 18.44 -6.68 -2.94
C VAL A 262 18.79 -5.60 -1.91
N PRO A 263 17.84 -5.11 -1.11
CA PRO A 263 18.13 -4.15 -0.05
C PRO A 263 19.18 -4.69 0.92
N ALA A 264 20.29 -4.00 1.04
CA ALA A 264 21.38 -4.38 1.92
C ALA A 264 20.97 -4.40 3.40
N SER A 265 19.98 -3.60 3.77
CA SER A 265 19.42 -3.48 5.12
C SER A 265 18.44 -4.60 5.49
N ALA A 266 18.06 -5.50 4.57
CA ALA A 266 17.10 -6.57 4.84
C ALA A 266 17.53 -7.46 6.02
N GLU A 267 16.57 -8.01 6.73
CA GLU A 267 16.83 -9.01 7.78
C GLU A 267 17.18 -10.37 7.16
N MET A 268 16.54 -10.71 6.04
CA MET A 268 16.69 -11.98 5.35
C MET A 268 16.44 -11.84 3.84
N VAL A 269 17.10 -12.68 3.03
CA VAL A 269 16.88 -12.76 1.58
C VAL A 269 16.75 -14.24 1.18
N LEU A 270 15.70 -14.57 0.44
CA LEU A 270 15.48 -15.85 -0.20
C LEU A 270 15.94 -15.72 -1.65
N GLU A 271 16.89 -16.55 -2.10
CA GLU A 271 17.43 -16.52 -3.48
C GLU A 271 17.14 -17.86 -4.16
N GLY A 272 16.75 -17.82 -5.42
CA GLY A 272 16.47 -19.01 -6.21
C GLY A 272 15.83 -18.68 -7.55
N HIS A 273 14.97 -19.57 -8.02
CA HIS A 273 14.40 -19.46 -9.37
C HIS A 273 12.99 -20.05 -9.47
N ILE A 274 12.30 -19.68 -10.51
CA ILE A 274 11.06 -20.33 -10.97
C ILE A 274 11.40 -21.17 -12.20
N ALA A 275 11.19 -22.49 -12.10
CA ALA A 275 11.39 -23.40 -13.23
C ALA A 275 10.28 -23.22 -14.28
N PRO A 276 10.60 -23.34 -15.58
CA PRO A 276 9.60 -23.22 -16.64
C PRO A 276 8.44 -24.20 -16.45
N GLY A 277 7.21 -23.68 -16.46
CA GLY A 277 5.99 -24.47 -16.36
C GLY A 277 5.68 -25.06 -14.97
N GLU A 278 6.53 -24.91 -13.98
CA GLU A 278 6.25 -25.39 -12.62
C GLU A 278 5.22 -24.49 -11.93
N THR A 279 4.03 -25.05 -11.69
CA THR A 279 2.92 -24.36 -11.01
C THR A 279 2.29 -25.26 -9.95
N ALA A 280 1.72 -24.65 -8.90
CA ALA A 280 0.93 -25.35 -7.89
C ALA A 280 -0.36 -24.59 -7.57
N LEU A 281 -1.33 -25.28 -6.96
CA LEU A 281 -2.60 -24.70 -6.53
C LEU A 281 -2.38 -23.91 -5.25
N GLU A 282 -2.66 -22.59 -5.30
CA GLU A 282 -2.53 -21.65 -4.18
C GLU A 282 -3.85 -21.42 -3.49
N GLY A 283 -3.82 -21.33 -2.19
CA GLY A 283 -4.97 -20.97 -1.35
C GLY A 283 -5.85 -22.18 -0.97
N PRO A 284 -7.00 -21.89 -0.32
CA PRO A 284 -7.51 -20.56 -0.01
C PRO A 284 -6.73 -19.83 1.09
N PHE A 285 -6.86 -18.49 1.13
CA PHE A 285 -6.35 -17.63 2.20
C PHE A 285 -7.37 -16.55 2.54
N GLY A 286 -7.48 -16.19 3.82
CA GLY A 286 -8.21 -15.01 4.24
C GLY A 286 -7.62 -13.74 3.61
N ASP A 287 -8.45 -12.89 3.01
CA ASP A 287 -8.00 -11.74 2.25
C ASP A 287 -8.67 -10.43 2.72
N HIS A 288 -8.17 -9.28 2.26
CA HIS A 288 -8.60 -7.93 2.67
C HIS A 288 -10.09 -7.62 2.42
N THR A 289 -10.82 -8.50 1.76
CA THR A 289 -12.28 -8.42 1.63
C THR A 289 -13.01 -8.99 2.84
N GLY A 290 -12.32 -9.69 3.73
CA GLY A 290 -12.91 -10.43 4.83
C GLY A 290 -13.45 -11.80 4.45
N TYR A 291 -13.12 -12.29 3.25
CA TYR A 291 -13.48 -13.61 2.74
C TYR A 291 -12.23 -14.37 2.32
N TYR A 292 -12.33 -15.71 2.28
CA TYR A 292 -11.29 -16.54 1.69
C TYR A 292 -11.34 -16.41 0.16
N ASN A 293 -10.17 -16.28 -0.48
CA ASN A 293 -10.07 -16.24 -1.93
C ASN A 293 -10.29 -17.62 -2.55
N GLU A 294 -10.66 -17.63 -3.83
CA GLU A 294 -10.69 -18.84 -4.65
C GLU A 294 -9.26 -19.37 -4.89
N GLN A 295 -9.16 -20.70 -5.02
CA GLN A 295 -7.91 -21.36 -5.38
C GLN A 295 -7.58 -21.13 -6.86
N ASP A 296 -6.30 -20.89 -7.15
CA ASP A 296 -5.81 -20.76 -8.52
C ASP A 296 -4.35 -21.26 -8.61
N ARG A 297 -3.87 -21.49 -9.83
CA ARG A 297 -2.52 -21.99 -10.07
C ARG A 297 -1.55 -20.85 -10.32
N PHE A 298 -0.47 -20.85 -9.55
CA PHE A 298 0.60 -19.87 -9.68
C PHE A 298 1.98 -20.54 -9.76
N PRO A 299 3.01 -19.83 -10.25
CA PRO A 299 4.37 -20.34 -10.34
C PRO A 299 4.93 -20.75 -8.98
N VAL A 300 5.75 -21.79 -8.98
CA VAL A 300 6.49 -22.24 -7.80
C VAL A 300 7.90 -21.64 -7.83
N PHE A 301 8.23 -20.92 -6.75
CA PHE A 301 9.57 -20.40 -6.51
C PHE A 301 10.35 -21.41 -5.66
N THR A 302 11.42 -21.96 -6.23
CA THR A 302 12.36 -22.85 -5.57
C THR A 302 13.50 -22.04 -4.97
N ILE A 303 13.67 -22.10 -3.65
CA ILE A 303 14.68 -21.38 -2.89
C ILE A 303 15.93 -22.26 -2.78
N GLU A 304 17.05 -21.78 -3.29
CA GLU A 304 18.34 -22.48 -3.30
C GLU A 304 19.24 -22.00 -2.17
N ARG A 305 19.00 -20.76 -1.72
CA ARG A 305 19.78 -20.09 -0.68
C ARG A 305 18.93 -19.15 0.13
N ILE A 306 19.21 -19.09 1.43
CA ILE A 306 18.71 -18.07 2.35
C ILE A 306 19.90 -17.36 2.95
N THR A 307 20.01 -16.06 2.75
CA THR A 307 20.98 -15.22 3.45
C THR A 307 20.28 -14.39 4.50
N MET A 308 20.96 -14.09 5.62
CA MET A 308 20.31 -13.32 6.68
C MET A 308 21.34 -12.63 7.60
N ARG A 309 20.85 -11.68 8.37
CA ARG A 309 21.58 -11.13 9.52
C ARG A 309 21.82 -12.23 10.56
N ARG A 310 22.74 -12.03 11.47
CA ARG A 310 22.84 -12.85 12.68
C ARG A 310 21.59 -12.80 13.52
N ASP A 311 20.97 -12.97 14.22
CA ASP A 311 19.72 -12.83 14.96
C ASP A 311 18.62 -12.10 14.16
N PRO A 312 18.12 -12.64 13.03
CA PRO A 312 17.19 -11.97 12.15
C PRO A 312 15.81 -11.80 12.81
N ILE A 313 15.12 -10.73 12.43
CA ILE A 313 13.72 -10.48 12.81
C ILE A 313 12.83 -10.80 11.60
N TYR A 314 11.84 -11.66 11.78
CA TYR A 314 10.84 -11.93 10.74
C TYR A 314 9.76 -10.86 10.78
N HIS A 315 9.57 -10.13 9.67
CA HIS A 315 8.51 -9.14 9.53
C HIS A 315 7.31 -9.76 8.84
N SER A 316 6.15 -9.70 9.48
CA SER A 316 4.90 -10.31 9.03
C SER A 316 3.70 -9.40 9.21
N THR A 317 2.62 -9.70 8.50
CA THR A 317 1.29 -9.11 8.67
C THR A 317 0.22 -10.15 8.39
N TYR A 318 -1.03 -9.76 8.54
CA TYR A 318 -2.20 -10.51 8.11
C TYR A 318 -3.09 -9.63 7.26
N THR A 319 -3.96 -10.23 6.47
CA THR A 319 -5.07 -9.57 5.77
C THR A 319 -6.38 -10.16 6.24
N GLY A 320 -7.44 -9.34 6.29
CA GLY A 320 -8.75 -9.77 6.75
C GLY A 320 -9.82 -8.70 6.54
N LYS A 321 -10.95 -8.85 7.23
CA LYS A 321 -12.00 -7.83 7.21
C LYS A 321 -11.42 -6.50 7.76
N PRO A 322 -11.55 -5.39 7.03
CA PRO A 322 -11.02 -4.09 7.47
C PRO A 322 -11.54 -3.65 8.86
N PRO A 323 -10.73 -2.91 9.62
CA PRO A 323 -9.37 -2.49 9.30
C PRO A 323 -8.34 -3.62 9.43
N ASP A 324 -7.41 -3.68 8.47
CA ASP A 324 -6.18 -4.48 8.51
C ASP A 324 -5.01 -3.58 8.08
N GLU A 325 -3.76 -4.04 8.16
CA GLU A 325 -2.61 -3.20 7.77
C GLU A 325 -2.71 -2.69 6.31
N PRO A 326 -3.12 -3.49 5.31
CA PRO A 326 -3.35 -2.98 3.95
C PRO A 326 -4.37 -1.84 3.86
N ALA A 327 -5.46 -1.90 4.62
CA ALA A 327 -6.44 -0.81 4.67
C ALA A 327 -5.85 0.46 5.31
N ILE A 328 -5.07 0.31 6.39
CA ILE A 328 -4.38 1.43 7.04
C ILE A 328 -3.33 2.06 6.10
N LEU A 329 -2.57 1.24 5.36
CA LEU A 329 -1.68 1.73 4.30
C LEU A 329 -2.48 2.55 3.26
N GLY A 330 -3.64 2.06 2.85
CA GLY A 330 -4.55 2.76 1.93
C GLY A 330 -4.91 4.16 2.43
N VAL A 331 -5.24 4.30 3.72
CA VAL A 331 -5.56 5.60 4.35
C VAL A 331 -4.38 6.57 4.29
N ALA A 332 -3.18 6.12 4.64
CA ALA A 332 -1.99 6.97 4.60
C ALA A 332 -1.57 7.32 3.16
N LEU A 333 -1.55 6.33 2.26
CA LEU A 333 -1.19 6.54 0.86
C LEU A 333 -2.22 7.39 0.10
N ASN A 334 -3.46 7.46 0.58
CA ASN A 334 -4.46 8.37 0.05
C ASN A 334 -3.94 9.81 0.03
N GLU A 335 -3.23 10.26 1.07
CA GLU A 335 -2.66 11.61 1.13
C GLU A 335 -1.60 11.84 0.05
N VAL A 336 -0.87 10.80 -0.35
CA VAL A 336 0.09 10.86 -1.47
C VAL A 336 -0.64 10.99 -2.82
N PHE A 337 -1.83 10.38 -2.96
CA PHE A 337 -2.58 10.41 -4.22
C PHE A 337 -3.37 11.70 -4.43
N VAL A 338 -3.83 12.36 -3.39
CA VAL A 338 -4.64 13.59 -3.51
C VAL A 338 -3.95 14.64 -4.38
N PRO A 339 -2.67 15.03 -4.20
CA PRO A 339 -2.01 16.00 -5.06
C PRO A 339 -1.90 15.57 -6.53
N LEU A 340 -1.73 14.26 -6.80
CA LEU A 340 -1.68 13.72 -8.16
C LEU A 340 -3.04 13.85 -8.85
N LEU A 341 -4.13 13.57 -8.12
CA LEU A 341 -5.50 13.72 -8.60
C LEU A 341 -5.84 15.19 -8.85
N VAL A 342 -5.54 16.07 -7.90
CA VAL A 342 -5.80 17.51 -8.01
C VAL A 342 -5.02 18.13 -9.18
N LYS A 343 -3.81 17.68 -9.48
CA LYS A 343 -3.05 18.14 -10.65
C LYS A 343 -3.77 17.78 -11.96
N GLN A 344 -4.37 16.60 -12.03
CA GLN A 344 -5.11 16.12 -13.21
C GLN A 344 -6.53 16.66 -13.28
N PHE A 345 -7.18 16.81 -12.13
CA PHE A 345 -8.57 17.28 -11.97
C PHE A 345 -8.60 18.43 -10.97
N PRO A 346 -8.31 19.67 -11.39
CA PRO A 346 -8.18 20.82 -10.50
C PRO A 346 -9.48 21.18 -9.74
N GLU A 347 -10.60 20.69 -10.22
CA GLU A 347 -11.90 20.81 -9.56
C GLU A 347 -12.02 19.96 -8.28
N ILE A 348 -11.21 18.91 -8.11
CA ILE A 348 -11.22 18.09 -6.90
C ILE A 348 -10.59 18.88 -5.76
N VAL A 349 -11.29 18.95 -4.62
CA VAL A 349 -10.83 19.61 -3.38
C VAL A 349 -10.20 18.59 -2.46
N ASP A 350 -10.87 17.48 -2.21
CA ASP A 350 -10.33 16.35 -1.44
C ASP A 350 -10.84 15.01 -2.00
N PHE A 351 -10.10 13.96 -1.67
CA PHE A 351 -10.37 12.61 -2.11
C PHE A 351 -10.05 11.65 -0.96
N TYR A 352 -10.97 10.73 -0.68
CA TYR A 352 -10.83 9.80 0.43
C TYR A 352 -11.19 8.37 0.05
N LEU A 353 -10.32 7.45 0.42
CA LEU A 353 -10.53 6.01 0.34
C LEU A 353 -10.78 5.49 1.75
N PRO A 354 -12.03 5.27 2.16
CA PRO A 354 -12.32 4.78 3.50
C PRO A 354 -11.78 3.35 3.69
N PRO A 355 -11.20 3.01 4.84
CA PRO A 355 -10.68 1.66 5.10
C PRO A 355 -11.76 0.60 5.00
N GLU A 356 -13.01 0.91 5.36
CA GLU A 356 -14.18 0.03 5.24
C GLU A 356 -14.50 -0.31 3.77
N GLY A 357 -14.04 0.50 2.83
CA GLY A 357 -14.14 0.28 1.39
C GLY A 357 -13.13 -0.73 0.83
N CYS A 358 -12.50 -1.53 1.67
CA CYS A 358 -11.53 -2.56 1.27
C CYS A 358 -10.46 -1.99 0.32
N SER A 359 -9.65 -1.08 0.82
CA SER A 359 -8.60 -0.34 0.09
C SER A 359 -9.19 0.71 -0.87
N TYR A 360 -9.31 0.42 -2.15
CA TYR A 360 -9.70 1.38 -3.20
C TYR A 360 -11.08 1.10 -3.82
N ARG A 361 -11.90 0.20 -3.25
CA ARG A 361 -13.19 -0.17 -3.84
C ARG A 361 -14.27 0.89 -3.66
N MET A 362 -14.10 1.77 -2.69
CA MET A 362 -14.95 2.94 -2.50
C MET A 362 -14.11 4.21 -2.44
N ALA A 363 -14.58 5.25 -3.11
CA ALA A 363 -14.00 6.60 -3.05
C ALA A 363 -15.08 7.62 -2.73
N VAL A 364 -14.77 8.57 -1.86
CA VAL A 364 -15.58 9.76 -1.59
C VAL A 364 -14.79 10.97 -2.02
N VAL A 365 -15.39 11.86 -2.78
CA VAL A 365 -14.72 12.97 -3.46
C VAL A 365 -15.48 14.27 -3.23
N SER A 366 -14.81 15.31 -2.75
CA SER A 366 -15.37 16.65 -2.77
C SER A 366 -14.80 17.47 -3.93
N MET A 367 -15.63 18.27 -4.56
CA MET A 367 -15.25 19.05 -5.73
C MET A 367 -15.88 20.45 -5.76
N ARG A 368 -15.27 21.34 -6.51
CA ARG A 368 -15.86 22.60 -6.94
C ARG A 368 -16.57 22.40 -8.28
N LYS A 369 -17.87 22.21 -8.21
CA LYS A 369 -18.70 22.05 -9.39
C LYS A 369 -18.74 23.34 -10.20
N GLN A 370 -18.61 23.25 -11.53
CA GLN A 370 -18.52 24.42 -12.42
C GLN A 370 -19.63 24.44 -13.48
N TYR A 371 -20.29 23.32 -13.74
CA TYR A 371 -21.36 23.19 -14.73
C TYR A 371 -22.22 21.96 -14.45
N PRO A 372 -23.43 21.87 -14.97
CA PRO A 372 -24.29 20.69 -14.87
C PRO A 372 -23.62 19.42 -15.41
N GLY A 373 -23.74 18.31 -14.68
CA GLY A 373 -23.14 17.01 -15.06
C GLY A 373 -21.65 16.88 -14.75
N HIS A 374 -20.99 17.88 -14.14
CA HIS A 374 -19.56 17.87 -13.85
C HIS A 374 -19.15 16.73 -12.91
N ALA A 375 -19.99 16.37 -11.94
CA ALA A 375 -19.74 15.23 -11.04
C ALA A 375 -19.55 13.91 -11.81
N LYS A 376 -20.33 13.66 -12.85
CA LYS A 376 -20.21 12.46 -13.68
C LYS A 376 -18.88 12.42 -14.44
N ARG A 377 -18.41 13.56 -14.94
CA ARG A 377 -17.07 13.66 -15.55
C ARG A 377 -15.97 13.27 -14.58
N VAL A 378 -16.04 13.73 -13.31
CA VAL A 378 -15.09 13.38 -12.26
C VAL A 378 -15.12 11.88 -11.98
N MET A 379 -16.30 11.24 -11.91
CA MET A 379 -16.42 9.78 -11.75
C MET A 379 -15.68 9.03 -12.84
N PHE A 380 -15.91 9.34 -14.12
CA PHE A 380 -15.21 8.73 -15.25
C PHE A 380 -13.71 9.00 -15.21
N GLY A 381 -13.31 10.21 -14.82
CA GLY A 381 -11.92 10.57 -14.65
C GLY A 381 -11.20 9.70 -13.62
N ILE A 382 -11.78 9.52 -12.44
CA ILE A 382 -11.21 8.70 -11.36
C ILE A 382 -11.09 7.24 -11.81
N TRP A 383 -12.13 6.64 -12.39
CA TRP A 383 -12.09 5.24 -12.85
C TRP A 383 -11.03 4.96 -13.92
N SER A 384 -10.55 5.97 -14.64
CA SER A 384 -9.56 5.82 -15.73
C SER A 384 -8.16 6.33 -15.38
N PHE A 385 -7.97 7.06 -14.26
CA PHE A 385 -6.73 7.81 -14.00
C PHE A 385 -5.56 6.94 -13.58
N LEU A 386 -5.72 6.12 -12.55
CA LEU A 386 -4.69 5.22 -12.04
C LEU A 386 -5.17 3.77 -12.14
N ARG A 387 -4.24 2.83 -12.38
CA ARG A 387 -4.57 1.41 -12.55
C ARG A 387 -5.39 0.83 -11.39
N GLN A 388 -5.09 1.20 -10.15
CA GLN A 388 -5.86 0.71 -8.99
C GLN A 388 -7.30 1.23 -8.97
N PHE A 389 -7.57 2.43 -9.49
CA PHE A 389 -8.92 3.01 -9.49
C PHE A 389 -9.83 2.40 -10.55
N MET A 390 -9.29 1.66 -11.52
CA MET A 390 -10.15 0.85 -12.39
C MET A 390 -10.94 -0.22 -11.61
N TYR A 391 -10.50 -0.58 -10.39
CA TYR A 391 -11.19 -1.50 -9.50
C TYR A 391 -12.11 -0.80 -8.48
N THR A 392 -12.15 0.54 -8.46
CA THR A 392 -13.09 1.29 -7.61
C THR A 392 -14.52 1.00 -8.04
N LYS A 393 -15.29 0.45 -7.12
CA LYS A 393 -16.68 0.00 -7.39
C LYS A 393 -17.68 1.12 -7.15
N PHE A 394 -17.49 1.87 -6.06
CA PHE A 394 -18.38 2.94 -5.66
C PHE A 394 -17.66 4.27 -5.62
N ILE A 395 -18.24 5.32 -6.20
CA ILE A 395 -17.76 6.70 -6.08
C ILE A 395 -18.92 7.57 -5.64
N VAL A 396 -18.74 8.30 -4.53
CA VAL A 396 -19.64 9.36 -4.07
C VAL A 396 -18.96 10.70 -4.32
N VAL A 397 -19.62 11.58 -5.06
CA VAL A 397 -19.11 12.93 -5.34
C VAL A 397 -19.97 13.95 -4.60
N THR A 398 -19.33 14.82 -3.81
CA THR A 398 -19.97 15.89 -3.03
C THR A 398 -19.41 17.26 -3.42
N ASP A 399 -20.03 18.34 -2.95
CA ASP A 399 -19.43 19.67 -3.01
C ASP A 399 -18.37 19.87 -1.93
N GLU A 400 -17.59 20.95 -2.02
CA GLU A 400 -16.49 21.29 -1.11
C GLU A 400 -16.93 21.61 0.33
N ASP A 401 -18.20 21.80 0.58
CA ASP A 401 -18.77 22.04 1.92
C ASP A 401 -18.95 20.75 2.74
N VAL A 402 -18.70 19.57 2.15
CA VAL A 402 -18.81 18.26 2.79
C VAL A 402 -17.42 17.72 3.12
N ASN A 403 -17.16 17.42 4.39
CA ASN A 403 -15.95 16.71 4.78
C ASN A 403 -16.05 15.23 4.37
N VAL A 404 -15.34 14.83 3.32
CA VAL A 404 -15.34 13.47 2.78
C VAL A 404 -14.82 12.41 3.75
N ARG A 405 -14.15 12.83 4.84
CA ARG A 405 -13.63 11.94 5.89
C ARG A 405 -14.60 11.75 7.05
N ASP A 406 -15.67 12.54 7.10
CA ASP A 406 -16.73 12.40 8.09
C ASP A 406 -17.96 11.72 7.45
N TRP A 407 -18.16 10.44 7.76
CA TRP A 407 -19.31 9.68 7.28
C TRP A 407 -20.66 10.29 7.67
N LYS A 408 -20.75 11.05 8.74
CA LYS A 408 -22.00 11.73 9.12
C LYS A 408 -22.36 12.81 8.10
N GLU A 409 -21.38 13.59 7.66
CA GLU A 409 -21.58 14.59 6.61
C GLU A 409 -21.83 13.95 5.25
N VAL A 410 -21.10 12.87 4.90
CA VAL A 410 -21.30 12.14 3.64
C VAL A 410 -22.71 11.53 3.58
N ILE A 411 -23.17 10.89 4.66
CA ILE A 411 -24.52 10.33 4.73
C ILE A 411 -25.58 11.44 4.65
N TRP A 412 -25.35 12.57 5.32
CA TRP A 412 -26.24 13.73 5.20
C TRP A 412 -26.34 14.21 3.76
N ALA A 413 -25.22 14.35 3.04
CA ALA A 413 -25.23 14.75 1.63
C ALA A 413 -25.96 13.73 0.74
N LEU A 414 -25.72 12.44 0.95
CA LEU A 414 -26.42 11.36 0.23
C LEU A 414 -27.92 11.40 0.44
N THR A 415 -28.40 11.68 1.66
CA THR A 415 -29.83 11.65 1.99
C THR A 415 -30.56 12.93 1.63
N THR A 416 -29.86 14.04 1.48
CA THR A 416 -30.50 15.36 1.25
C THR A 416 -30.32 15.89 -0.19
N ARG A 417 -29.30 15.42 -0.92
CA ARG A 417 -28.94 15.93 -2.25
C ARG A 417 -29.16 14.94 -3.39
N VAL A 418 -29.38 13.66 -3.08
CA VAL A 418 -29.47 12.61 -4.09
C VAL A 418 -30.92 12.19 -4.32
N ASP A 419 -31.36 12.25 -5.57
CA ASP A 419 -32.47 11.45 -6.07
C ASP A 419 -31.88 10.20 -6.74
N PRO A 420 -32.18 8.98 -6.24
CA PRO A 420 -31.51 7.76 -6.72
C PRO A 420 -31.62 7.55 -8.24
N SER A 421 -32.74 7.93 -8.85
CA SER A 421 -32.95 7.72 -10.28
C SER A 421 -32.15 8.73 -11.13
N ARG A 422 -32.11 10.00 -10.73
CA ARG A 422 -31.40 11.07 -11.44
C ARG A 422 -29.91 11.03 -11.25
N ASP A 423 -29.45 10.75 -10.02
CA ASP A 423 -28.09 11.04 -9.57
C ASP A 423 -27.20 9.80 -9.51
N THR A 424 -27.72 8.63 -9.82
CA THR A 424 -26.94 7.39 -9.89
C THR A 424 -26.46 7.13 -11.32
N LEU A 425 -25.17 6.86 -11.45
CA LEU A 425 -24.54 6.40 -12.69
C LEU A 425 -24.16 4.92 -12.51
N LEU A 426 -24.76 4.03 -13.29
CA LEU A 426 -24.38 2.63 -13.37
C LEU A 426 -23.57 2.38 -14.65
N VAL A 427 -22.46 1.67 -14.53
CA VAL A 427 -21.62 1.29 -15.67
C VAL A 427 -21.39 -0.22 -15.57
N ASP A 428 -21.98 -0.96 -16.51
CA ASP A 428 -21.90 -2.41 -16.54
C ASP A 428 -20.70 -2.91 -17.34
N ASN A 429 -20.37 -4.19 -17.14
CA ASN A 429 -19.38 -4.92 -17.92
C ASN A 429 -18.00 -4.26 -17.90
N THR A 430 -17.53 -3.87 -16.71
CA THR A 430 -16.24 -3.20 -16.50
C THR A 430 -15.30 -4.06 -15.68
N PRO A 431 -13.99 -3.83 -15.76
CA PRO A 431 -13.03 -4.49 -14.88
C PRO A 431 -13.33 -4.24 -13.41
N ILE A 432 -13.32 -5.30 -12.63
CA ILE A 432 -13.47 -5.30 -11.18
C ILE A 432 -12.38 -6.18 -10.57
N ASP A 433 -12.10 -6.00 -9.30
CA ASP A 433 -11.16 -6.86 -8.58
C ASP A 433 -11.68 -8.30 -8.56
N TYR A 434 -10.84 -9.26 -8.96
CA TYR A 434 -11.16 -10.69 -8.95
C TYR A 434 -11.49 -11.24 -7.54
N LEU A 435 -11.09 -10.54 -6.47
CA LEU A 435 -11.48 -10.84 -5.08
C LEU A 435 -12.87 -10.33 -4.70
N ASP A 436 -13.60 -9.72 -5.63
CA ASP A 436 -14.96 -9.24 -5.40
C ASP A 436 -15.98 -10.34 -5.71
N PHE A 437 -16.36 -11.13 -4.70
CA PHE A 437 -17.38 -12.17 -4.82
C PHE A 437 -18.80 -11.65 -5.12
N ALA A 438 -19.04 -10.34 -4.98
CA ALA A 438 -20.32 -9.74 -5.37
C ALA A 438 -20.41 -9.46 -6.88
N SER A 439 -19.31 -9.60 -7.63
CA SER A 439 -19.35 -9.51 -9.09
C SER A 439 -19.95 -10.78 -9.70
N PRO A 440 -20.72 -10.68 -10.79
CA PRO A 440 -21.33 -11.83 -11.42
C PRO A 440 -20.33 -12.78 -12.09
N VAL A 441 -19.16 -12.26 -12.46
CA VAL A 441 -18.05 -13.01 -13.07
C VAL A 441 -16.76 -12.51 -12.47
N SER A 442 -15.80 -13.41 -12.20
CA SER A 442 -14.47 -13.03 -11.66
C SER A 442 -13.78 -12.03 -12.59
N GLY A 443 -13.37 -10.90 -12.03
CA GLY A 443 -12.71 -9.83 -12.76
C GLY A 443 -13.61 -8.94 -13.63
N LEU A 444 -14.91 -9.21 -13.71
CA LEU A 444 -15.85 -8.44 -14.52
C LEU A 444 -17.15 -8.17 -13.74
N GLY A 445 -17.51 -6.90 -13.62
CA GLY A 445 -18.68 -6.48 -12.85
C GLY A 445 -19.18 -5.10 -13.22
N SER A 446 -19.85 -4.45 -12.29
CA SER A 446 -20.45 -3.13 -12.48
C SER A 446 -19.85 -2.11 -11.53
N LYS A 447 -20.00 -0.84 -11.86
CA LYS A 447 -19.62 0.33 -11.06
C LYS A 447 -20.81 1.21 -10.81
N MET A 448 -20.83 1.88 -9.66
CA MET A 448 -21.85 2.87 -9.31
C MET A 448 -21.20 4.18 -8.86
N GLY A 449 -21.58 5.25 -9.51
CA GLY A 449 -21.29 6.62 -9.09
C GLY A 449 -22.55 7.29 -8.55
N VAL A 450 -22.43 8.07 -7.49
CA VAL A 450 -23.54 8.84 -6.89
C VAL A 450 -23.15 10.31 -6.86
N ASP A 451 -23.95 11.15 -7.52
CA ASP A 451 -23.81 12.60 -7.52
C ASP A 451 -24.57 13.22 -6.33
N ALA A 452 -23.87 13.37 -5.20
CA ALA A 452 -24.36 14.03 -4.00
C ALA A 452 -23.98 15.52 -3.92
N THR A 453 -23.80 16.19 -5.08
CA THR A 453 -23.59 17.64 -5.15
C THR A 453 -24.93 18.39 -5.13
N ASN A 454 -24.89 19.68 -4.78
CA ASN A 454 -26.02 20.58 -4.98
C ASN A 454 -26.39 20.63 -6.48
N LYS A 455 -27.69 20.68 -6.78
CA LYS A 455 -28.14 20.69 -8.18
C LYS A 455 -28.25 22.10 -8.75
N TRP A 456 -27.72 22.24 -9.94
CA TRP A 456 -27.75 23.47 -10.69
C TRP A 456 -28.99 23.54 -11.61
N PRO A 457 -29.35 24.75 -12.12
CA PRO A 457 -30.39 24.89 -13.14
C PRO A 457 -30.12 23.94 -14.33
N GLY A 458 -31.13 23.17 -14.71
CA GLY A 458 -31.02 22.13 -15.74
C GLY A 458 -30.77 20.71 -15.23
N GLU A 459 -30.35 20.54 -14.00
CA GLU A 459 -30.20 19.21 -13.36
C GLU A 459 -31.44 18.81 -12.58
N THR A 460 -32.28 19.76 -12.21
CA THR A 460 -33.57 19.55 -11.54
C THR A 460 -34.56 20.60 -12.01
N GLN A 461 -35.86 20.27 -11.92
CA GLN A 461 -36.96 21.20 -12.21
C GLN A 461 -37.37 22.05 -11.01
N ARG A 462 -36.87 21.70 -9.81
CA ARG A 462 -37.14 22.46 -8.57
C ARG A 462 -36.07 23.50 -8.32
N GLU A 463 -36.48 24.63 -7.71
CA GLU A 463 -35.53 25.52 -7.08
C GLU A 463 -34.76 24.78 -5.99
N TRP A 464 -33.43 24.88 -5.99
CA TRP A 464 -32.59 24.17 -5.03
C TRP A 464 -32.62 24.90 -3.67
N GLY A 465 -32.67 24.12 -2.60
CA GLY A 465 -32.72 24.66 -1.23
C GLY A 465 -31.46 25.43 -0.85
N THR A 466 -31.64 26.46 -0.04
CA THR A 466 -30.53 27.23 0.53
C THR A 466 -30.03 26.55 1.82
N PRO A 467 -28.72 26.22 1.91
CA PRO A 467 -28.17 25.64 3.14
C PRO A 467 -28.33 26.57 4.35
N ILE A 468 -28.69 26.01 5.49
CA ILE A 468 -28.75 26.76 6.75
C ILE A 468 -27.31 27.01 7.23
N ALA A 469 -26.96 28.25 7.44
CA ALA A 469 -25.67 28.65 7.97
C ALA A 469 -25.85 29.72 9.06
N MET A 470 -25.10 29.61 10.15
CA MET A 470 -25.07 30.64 11.18
C MET A 470 -24.32 31.86 10.67
N ASP A 471 -24.81 33.05 11.00
CA ASP A 471 -24.15 34.33 10.71
C ASP A 471 -22.71 34.34 11.26
N ALA A 472 -21.78 34.89 10.45
CA ALA A 472 -20.36 34.91 10.79
C ALA A 472 -20.06 35.70 12.08
N ALA A 473 -20.76 36.81 12.30
CA ALA A 473 -20.58 37.62 13.52
C ALA A 473 -21.09 36.89 14.77
N VAL A 474 -22.17 36.10 14.62
CA VAL A 474 -22.67 35.24 15.72
C VAL A 474 -21.69 34.13 16.02
N ARG A 475 -21.11 33.46 14.99
CA ARG A 475 -20.06 32.45 15.20
C ARG A 475 -18.88 33.03 15.98
N GLN A 476 -18.32 34.13 15.50
CA GLN A 476 -17.20 34.80 16.16
C GLN A 476 -17.52 35.22 17.60
N ARG A 477 -18.73 35.64 17.85
CA ARG A 477 -19.18 35.98 19.22
C ARG A 477 -19.24 34.74 20.11
N VAL A 478 -19.75 33.64 19.60
CA VAL A 478 -19.81 32.36 20.32
C VAL A 478 -18.41 31.81 20.59
N ASP A 479 -17.50 31.87 19.61
CA ASP A 479 -16.11 31.44 19.78
C ASP A 479 -15.41 32.20 20.92
N GLN A 480 -15.66 33.52 21.05
CA GLN A 480 -15.15 34.34 22.17
C GLN A 480 -15.75 33.96 23.53
N LEU A 481 -16.94 33.41 23.56
CA LEU A 481 -17.62 32.99 24.77
C LEU A 481 -17.31 31.56 25.15
N TRP A 482 -16.82 30.73 24.23
CA TRP A 482 -16.78 29.28 24.37
C TRP A 482 -16.11 28.81 25.66
N ASP A 483 -14.90 29.33 25.95
CA ASP A 483 -14.12 28.98 27.13
C ASP A 483 -14.83 29.41 28.46
N THR A 484 -15.70 30.41 28.37
CA THR A 484 -16.44 30.92 29.54
C THR A 484 -17.71 30.14 29.81
N LEU A 485 -18.19 29.35 28.85
CA LEU A 485 -19.41 28.54 29.00
C LEU A 485 -19.20 27.27 29.81
N GLY A 486 -17.94 26.85 30.00
CA GLY A 486 -17.59 25.63 30.73
C GLY A 486 -18.06 24.33 30.07
N LEU A 487 -18.24 24.32 28.75
CA LEU A 487 -18.71 23.20 27.94
C LEU A 487 -17.55 22.41 27.33
#